data_e406e50efd5fa6da66b78f934bb93060
#
_entry.id   e406e50efd5fa6da66b78f934bb93060
#
_cell.length_a   1.000
_cell.length_b   1.000
_cell.length_c   1.000
_cell.angle_alpha   90.00
_cell.angle_beta   90.00
_cell.angle_gamma   90.00
#
_symmetry.space_group_name_H-M   'P 1'
#
loop_
_entity.id
_entity.type
_entity.pdbx_description
1 polymer ?
#
loop_
_entity_poly.entity_id
_entity_poly.type
_entity_poly.pdbx_seq_one_letter_code
_entity_poly.pdbx_strand_id
1 'polypeptide(L)'
;MTELKCTDNNKQNDSIIKTALYLEHINAGAKMIDFHNFYLPINYGSQLKEHEIVRTDAGMFDVSHMLITDITGKNAQDFLSYLLSNNIHKLQNHQAMYSAFLNNDAGIIDDLIVYKMPKFFRIISNGATRDKVIDHINHTAKIYQKEILNINNDATLDSSNLTIDYLNNHTILAIQGPKSLEKFGLAYPDLQNIINTLAYYSVTFVEKYNFFIARTGYTGELGIELICNNQDANTVWHKLLHVNIHPIGLAARDTLRLEAGMNLYGQDMDELVSP
;
A
#
# COMPACT_ATOMS: atom_id res chain seq x y z
N MET A 1 33.66 -1.34 -44.21
CA MET A 1 33.35 -2.32 -43.15
C MET A 1 33.47 -1.59 -41.84
N THR A 2 32.35 -1.15 -41.32
CA THR A 2 32.29 -0.39 -40.05
C THR A 2 31.70 -1.32 -39.02
N GLU A 3 32.53 -1.70 -38.04
CA GLU A 3 32.13 -2.58 -36.93
C GLU A 3 31.08 -1.91 -36.08
N LEU A 4 29.93 -2.55 -35.98
CA LEU A 4 28.89 -2.24 -34.97
C LEU A 4 29.38 -2.75 -33.61
N LYS A 5 29.75 -1.84 -32.72
CA LYS A 5 29.98 -2.12 -31.31
C LYS A 5 28.65 -2.50 -30.66
N CYS A 6 28.54 -3.78 -30.28
CA CYS A 6 27.57 -4.24 -29.32
C CYS A 6 27.83 -3.53 -27.99
N THR A 7 26.93 -2.62 -27.59
CA THR A 7 26.95 -2.05 -26.24
C THR A 7 26.26 -3.03 -25.29
N ASP A 8 27.04 -3.48 -24.30
CA ASP A 8 26.59 -4.33 -23.22
C ASP A 8 25.40 -3.72 -22.46
N ASN A 9 24.22 -4.33 -22.62
CA ASN A 9 22.98 -4.01 -21.90
C ASN A 9 22.93 -4.60 -20.47
N ASN A 10 24.05 -4.92 -19.85
CA ASN A 10 24.09 -5.63 -18.57
C ASN A 10 24.28 -4.74 -17.32
N LYS A 11 24.17 -3.42 -17.41
CA LYS A 11 24.39 -2.53 -16.25
C LYS A 11 23.13 -1.98 -15.59
N GLN A 12 21.92 -2.35 -16.05
CA GLN A 12 20.67 -1.77 -15.54
C GLN A 12 19.90 -2.64 -14.52
N ASN A 13 20.32 -3.89 -14.28
CA ASN A 13 19.54 -4.84 -13.46
C ASN A 13 19.87 -4.87 -11.96
N ASP A 14 20.94 -4.24 -11.49
CA ASP A 14 21.35 -4.32 -10.08
C ASP A 14 20.65 -3.30 -9.16
N SER A 15 19.83 -2.39 -9.72
CA SER A 15 19.13 -1.35 -8.97
C SER A 15 17.64 -1.62 -8.69
N ILE A 16 17.05 -2.63 -9.34
CA ILE A 16 15.61 -2.88 -9.20
C ILE A 16 15.32 -3.57 -7.87
N ILE A 17 14.38 -2.99 -7.10
CA ILE A 17 14.03 -3.46 -5.76
C ILE A 17 13.23 -4.77 -5.84
N LYS A 18 13.59 -5.74 -5.02
CA LYS A 18 12.88 -7.00 -4.87
C LYS A 18 12.09 -6.99 -3.57
N THR A 19 10.80 -7.37 -3.64
CA THR A 19 9.99 -7.57 -2.43
C THR A 19 10.46 -8.80 -1.65
N ALA A 20 10.03 -8.96 -0.42
CA ALA A 20 10.32 -10.16 0.38
C ALA A 20 9.80 -11.45 -0.29
N LEU A 21 8.78 -11.34 -1.14
CA LEU A 21 8.15 -12.46 -1.85
C LEU A 21 8.73 -12.70 -3.26
N TYR A 22 9.78 -12.00 -3.66
CA TYR A 22 10.35 -12.13 -5.00
C TYR A 22 10.63 -13.57 -5.43
N LEU A 23 11.25 -14.38 -4.56
CA LEU A 23 11.55 -15.78 -4.86
C LEU A 23 10.28 -16.63 -4.92
N GLU A 24 9.29 -16.33 -4.09
CA GLU A 24 8.00 -17.02 -4.11
C GLU A 24 7.25 -16.78 -5.42
N HIS A 25 7.32 -15.56 -5.96
CA HIS A 25 6.75 -15.25 -7.28
C HIS A 25 7.42 -16.07 -8.38
N ILE A 26 8.77 -16.13 -8.39
CA ILE A 26 9.52 -16.93 -9.36
C ILE A 26 9.12 -18.42 -9.25
N ASN A 27 9.08 -18.96 -8.02
CA ASN A 27 8.72 -20.36 -7.77
C ASN A 27 7.28 -20.68 -8.18
N ALA A 28 6.38 -19.72 -8.07
CA ALA A 28 5.00 -19.83 -8.54
C ALA A 28 4.84 -19.64 -10.06
N GLY A 29 5.93 -19.45 -10.81
CA GLY A 29 5.92 -19.30 -12.26
C GLY A 29 5.47 -17.93 -12.76
N ALA A 30 5.63 -16.88 -11.95
CA ALA A 30 5.27 -15.53 -12.32
C ALA A 30 6.09 -14.99 -13.49
N LYS A 31 5.43 -14.28 -14.40
CA LYS A 31 6.10 -13.38 -15.32
C LYS A 31 6.38 -12.05 -14.60
N MET A 32 7.65 -11.82 -14.27
CA MET A 32 8.09 -10.63 -13.56
C MET A 32 8.34 -9.46 -14.49
N ILE A 33 8.03 -8.25 -14.03
CA ILE A 33 8.33 -7.00 -14.74
C ILE A 33 8.97 -5.98 -13.80
N ASP A 34 9.64 -4.99 -14.39
CA ASP A 34 9.94 -3.74 -13.69
C ASP A 34 8.66 -2.90 -13.62
N PHE A 35 8.21 -2.68 -12.40
CA PHE A 35 7.06 -1.83 -12.10
C PHE A 35 7.51 -0.69 -11.18
N HIS A 36 7.84 0.46 -11.75
CA HIS A 36 8.33 1.63 -11.02
C HIS A 36 9.50 1.30 -10.08
N ASN A 37 10.54 0.68 -10.63
CA ASN A 37 11.75 0.24 -9.94
C ASN A 37 11.56 -0.91 -8.92
N PHE A 38 10.44 -1.64 -9.00
CA PHE A 38 10.20 -2.87 -8.24
C PHE A 38 10.00 -4.05 -9.18
N TYR A 39 10.62 -5.21 -8.87
CA TYR A 39 10.31 -6.47 -9.55
C TYR A 39 9.01 -7.05 -9.00
N LEU A 40 7.94 -7.01 -9.80
CA LEU A 40 6.62 -7.51 -9.42
C LEU A 40 6.02 -8.43 -10.49
N PRO A 41 5.13 -9.34 -10.10
CA PRO A 41 4.46 -10.25 -11.04
C PRO A 41 3.41 -9.51 -11.87
N ILE A 42 3.55 -9.52 -13.20
CA ILE A 42 2.50 -9.02 -14.08
C ILE A 42 1.35 -10.04 -14.19
N ASN A 43 1.68 -11.34 -14.23
CA ASN A 43 0.73 -12.45 -14.19
C ASN A 43 1.44 -13.76 -13.79
N TYR A 44 0.63 -14.80 -13.49
CA TYR A 44 1.03 -16.18 -13.22
C TYR A 44 0.52 -17.13 -14.33
N GLY A 45 0.55 -16.66 -15.58
CA GLY A 45 0.21 -17.42 -16.76
C GLY A 45 -0.97 -16.86 -17.55
N SER A 46 -2.03 -16.42 -16.90
CA SER A 46 -3.19 -15.86 -17.59
C SER A 46 -3.92 -14.79 -16.79
N GLN A 47 -3.72 -13.53 -17.16
CA GLN A 47 -4.44 -12.38 -16.61
C GLN A 47 -5.97 -12.59 -16.57
N LEU A 48 -6.57 -13.17 -17.61
CA LEU A 48 -8.02 -13.39 -17.66
C LEU A 48 -8.49 -14.41 -16.62
N LYS A 49 -7.74 -15.52 -16.45
CA LYS A 49 -8.06 -16.51 -15.42
C LYS A 49 -7.85 -15.97 -14.01
N GLU A 50 -6.80 -15.20 -13.82
CA GLU A 50 -6.51 -14.54 -12.55
C GLU A 50 -7.62 -13.54 -12.18
N HIS A 51 -8.08 -12.75 -13.15
CA HIS A 51 -9.23 -11.87 -12.97
C HIS A 51 -10.50 -12.67 -12.57
N GLU A 52 -10.81 -13.75 -13.30
CA GLU A 52 -11.96 -14.62 -13.01
C GLU A 52 -11.87 -15.24 -11.60
N ILE A 53 -10.68 -15.68 -11.18
CA ILE A 53 -10.45 -16.21 -9.84
C ILE A 53 -10.84 -15.17 -8.77
N VAL A 54 -10.45 -13.92 -8.93
CA VAL A 54 -10.80 -12.88 -7.96
C VAL A 54 -12.30 -12.60 -7.96
N ARG A 55 -13.00 -12.71 -9.10
CA ARG A 55 -14.46 -12.55 -9.18
C ARG A 55 -15.25 -13.71 -8.60
N THR A 56 -14.69 -14.93 -8.61
CA THR A 56 -15.46 -16.16 -8.28
C THR A 56 -14.95 -16.90 -7.04
N ASP A 57 -13.74 -16.61 -6.61
CA ASP A 57 -13.07 -17.32 -5.52
C ASP A 57 -12.27 -16.34 -4.61
N ALA A 58 -10.96 -16.51 -4.51
CA ALA A 58 -10.08 -15.66 -3.73
C ALA A 58 -8.67 -15.59 -4.35
N GLY A 59 -8.15 -14.39 -4.47
CA GLY A 59 -6.78 -14.12 -4.92
C GLY A 59 -5.99 -13.26 -3.95
N MET A 60 -4.66 -13.37 -3.99
CA MET A 60 -3.74 -12.51 -3.24
C MET A 60 -2.78 -11.79 -4.18
N PHE A 61 -2.60 -10.50 -3.92
CA PHE A 61 -1.70 -9.62 -4.65
C PHE A 61 -0.57 -9.18 -3.74
N ASP A 62 0.68 -9.28 -4.20
CA ASP A 62 1.79 -8.57 -3.56
C ASP A 62 1.78 -7.10 -4.01
N VAL A 63 1.49 -6.21 -3.08
CA VAL A 63 1.49 -4.77 -3.27
C VAL A 63 2.51 -4.07 -2.36
N SER A 64 3.57 -4.78 -1.99
CA SER A 64 4.62 -4.31 -1.07
C SER A 64 5.48 -3.17 -1.63
N HIS A 65 5.31 -2.80 -2.89
CA HIS A 65 5.91 -1.60 -3.47
C HIS A 65 5.30 -0.30 -2.94
N MET A 66 4.09 -0.36 -2.35
CA MET A 66 3.42 0.82 -1.80
C MET A 66 4.21 1.40 -0.62
N LEU A 67 4.14 2.72 -0.47
CA LEU A 67 4.78 3.42 0.63
C LEU A 67 3.91 3.35 1.88
N ILE A 68 4.50 2.88 2.98
CA ILE A 68 3.88 2.90 4.30
C ILE A 68 4.51 4.04 5.11
N THR A 69 3.70 4.97 5.60
CA THR A 69 4.16 6.07 6.44
C THR A 69 3.37 6.09 7.75
N ASP A 70 4.06 5.97 8.88
CA ASP A 70 3.46 6.15 10.20
C ASP A 70 3.72 7.57 10.71
N ILE A 71 2.66 8.21 11.22
CA ILE A 71 2.72 9.57 11.78
C ILE A 71 2.23 9.52 13.20
N THR A 72 3.09 9.97 14.13
CA THR A 72 2.86 9.94 15.58
C THR A 72 3.12 11.30 16.23
N GLY A 73 2.73 11.43 17.49
CA GLY A 73 2.90 12.64 18.28
C GLY A 73 1.60 13.40 18.49
N LYS A 74 1.63 14.35 19.43
CA LYS A 74 0.43 15.13 19.82
C LYS A 74 -0.13 16.01 18.70
N ASN A 75 0.71 16.41 17.74
CA ASN A 75 0.34 17.25 16.60
C ASN A 75 0.04 16.43 15.34
N ALA A 76 0.07 15.09 15.40
CA ALA A 76 -0.10 14.23 14.22
C ALA A 76 -1.45 14.47 13.51
N GLN A 77 -2.54 14.59 14.25
CA GLN A 77 -3.86 14.81 13.65
C GLN A 77 -4.00 16.20 13.01
N ASP A 78 -3.47 17.24 13.65
CA ASP A 78 -3.52 18.60 13.12
C ASP A 78 -2.60 18.77 11.92
N PHE A 79 -1.41 18.12 11.95
CA PHE A 79 -0.54 18.04 10.79
C PHE A 79 -1.22 17.35 9.61
N LEU A 80 -1.88 16.21 9.85
CA LEU A 80 -2.63 15.52 8.80
C LEU A 80 -3.81 16.34 8.27
N SER A 81 -4.44 17.15 9.11
CA SER A 81 -5.50 18.09 8.67
C SER A 81 -4.95 19.18 7.75
N TYR A 82 -3.69 19.55 7.90
CA TYR A 82 -2.99 20.50 7.03
C TYR A 82 -2.48 19.83 5.74
N LEU A 83 -2.05 18.58 5.81
CA LEU A 83 -1.41 17.83 4.73
C LEU A 83 -2.42 17.22 3.73
N LEU A 84 -3.58 16.76 4.20
CA LEU A 84 -4.53 15.95 3.43
C LEU A 84 -5.72 16.75 2.93
N SER A 85 -6.23 16.40 1.76
CA SER A 85 -7.41 17.03 1.16
C SER A 85 -8.72 16.72 1.89
N ASN A 86 -8.79 15.62 2.66
CA ASN A 86 -10.00 15.21 3.38
C ASN A 86 -9.93 15.57 4.87
N ASN A 87 -11.11 15.68 5.51
CA ASN A 87 -11.23 16.08 6.90
C ASN A 87 -10.87 14.93 7.87
N ILE A 88 -9.61 14.87 8.31
CA ILE A 88 -9.07 13.85 9.20
C ILE A 88 -9.74 13.83 10.59
N HIS A 89 -10.36 14.93 11.03
CA HIS A 89 -11.06 14.99 12.32
C HIS A 89 -12.33 14.13 12.36
N LYS A 90 -12.90 13.77 11.20
CA LYS A 90 -14.02 12.84 11.11
C LYS A 90 -13.63 11.38 11.30
N LEU A 91 -12.31 11.06 11.17
CA LEU A 91 -11.82 9.69 11.26
C LEU A 91 -11.75 9.23 12.71
N GLN A 92 -12.45 8.15 13.02
CA GLN A 92 -12.42 7.53 14.36
C GLN A 92 -11.28 6.50 14.45
N ASN A 93 -10.89 6.14 15.67
CA ASN A 93 -9.95 5.04 15.88
C ASN A 93 -10.44 3.76 15.18
N HIS A 94 -9.51 3.02 14.60
CA HIS A 94 -9.77 1.79 13.83
C HIS A 94 -10.57 1.98 12.53
N GLN A 95 -10.58 3.19 11.97
CA GLN A 95 -11.17 3.49 10.68
C GLN A 95 -10.11 3.89 9.65
N ALA A 96 -10.50 3.74 8.39
CA ALA A 96 -9.76 4.18 7.21
C ALA A 96 -10.51 5.32 6.50
N MET A 97 -9.76 6.16 5.78
CA MET A 97 -10.29 7.23 4.94
C MET A 97 -9.46 7.34 3.67
N TYR A 98 -10.12 7.41 2.53
CA TYR A 98 -9.48 7.78 1.27
C TYR A 98 -9.26 9.29 1.22
N SER A 99 -8.08 9.71 0.77
CA SER A 99 -7.69 11.11 0.65
C SER A 99 -6.66 11.30 -0.47
N ALA A 100 -6.20 12.54 -0.66
CA ALA A 100 -5.14 12.87 -1.59
C ALA A 100 -4.17 13.90 -1.00
N PHE A 101 -2.92 13.86 -1.47
CA PHE A 101 -1.98 14.97 -1.35
C PHE A 101 -2.21 15.92 -2.52
N LEU A 102 -2.25 17.21 -2.25
CA LEU A 102 -2.47 18.24 -3.26
C LEU A 102 -1.29 19.20 -3.34
N ASN A 103 -1.04 19.69 -4.54
CA ASN A 103 -0.16 20.84 -4.75
C ASN A 103 -0.90 22.17 -4.47
N ASN A 104 -0.19 23.30 -4.59
CA ASN A 104 -0.75 24.62 -4.31
C ASN A 104 -1.87 25.04 -5.30
N ASP A 105 -1.95 24.41 -6.45
CA ASP A 105 -2.97 24.65 -7.47
C ASP A 105 -4.14 23.64 -7.37
N ALA A 106 -4.22 22.90 -6.25
CA ALA A 106 -5.16 21.82 -5.98
C ALA A 106 -5.03 20.59 -6.91
N GLY A 107 -3.93 20.45 -7.66
CA GLY A 107 -3.63 19.27 -8.44
C GLY A 107 -3.22 18.09 -7.54
N ILE A 108 -3.58 16.87 -7.93
CA ILE A 108 -3.34 15.66 -7.15
C ILE A 108 -1.88 15.24 -7.30
N ILE A 109 -1.11 15.30 -6.20
CA ILE A 109 0.27 14.78 -6.13
C ILE A 109 0.27 13.27 -6.05
N ASP A 110 -0.65 12.71 -5.25
CA ASP A 110 -0.91 11.27 -5.10
C ASP A 110 -2.22 11.04 -4.35
N ASP A 111 -2.81 9.86 -4.52
CA ASP A 111 -3.93 9.38 -3.72
C ASP A 111 -3.47 8.36 -2.67
N LEU A 112 -4.23 8.23 -1.60
CA LEU A 112 -3.82 7.45 -0.45
C LEU A 112 -5.00 6.93 0.37
N ILE A 113 -4.72 5.94 1.21
CA ILE A 113 -5.60 5.61 2.34
C ILE A 113 -4.87 5.96 3.63
N VAL A 114 -5.55 6.69 4.54
CA VAL A 114 -5.10 6.96 5.90
C VAL A 114 -5.91 6.14 6.89
N TYR A 115 -5.24 5.50 7.82
CA TYR A 115 -5.80 4.70 8.92
C TYR A 115 -5.52 5.40 10.24
N LYS A 116 -6.53 5.49 11.13
CA LYS A 116 -6.35 6.02 12.47
C LYS A 116 -6.29 4.89 13.47
N MET A 117 -5.16 4.79 14.16
CA MET A 117 -4.95 3.89 15.29
C MET A 117 -4.87 4.70 16.60
N PRO A 118 -5.06 4.09 17.79
CA PRO A 118 -5.05 4.84 19.04
C PRO A 118 -3.76 5.64 19.32
N LYS A 119 -2.62 5.21 18.74
CA LYS A 119 -1.30 5.81 19.01
C LYS A 119 -0.62 6.41 17.78
N PHE A 120 -1.12 6.16 16.57
CA PHE A 120 -0.51 6.62 15.32
C PHE A 120 -1.55 6.70 14.19
N PHE A 121 -1.19 7.42 13.15
CA PHE A 121 -1.85 7.34 11.86
C PHE A 121 -0.93 6.60 10.89
N ARG A 122 -1.49 5.72 10.05
CA ARG A 122 -0.78 5.05 8.98
C ARG A 122 -1.31 5.51 7.65
N ILE A 123 -0.43 5.91 6.75
CA ILE A 123 -0.74 6.26 5.36
C ILE A 123 -0.19 5.16 4.48
N ILE A 124 -0.99 4.71 3.50
CA ILE A 124 -0.56 3.86 2.39
C ILE A 124 -0.77 4.66 1.11
N SER A 125 0.31 4.92 0.38
CA SER A 125 0.31 5.66 -0.89
C SER A 125 1.01 4.89 -2.00
N ASN A 126 0.92 5.38 -3.25
CA ASN A 126 1.43 4.65 -4.41
C ASN A 126 2.96 4.52 -4.41
N GLY A 127 3.44 3.37 -4.91
CA GLY A 127 4.87 3.12 -5.03
C GLY A 127 5.55 3.94 -6.14
N ALA A 128 4.81 4.23 -7.22
CA ALA A 128 5.29 5.02 -8.34
C ALA A 128 5.65 6.47 -7.97
N THR A 129 4.96 7.01 -6.98
CA THR A 129 5.10 8.40 -6.51
C THR A 129 5.92 8.52 -5.23
N ARG A 130 6.53 7.41 -4.78
CA ARG A 130 7.19 7.26 -3.48
C ARG A 130 8.09 8.45 -3.10
N ASP A 131 9.07 8.77 -3.95
CA ASP A 131 10.04 9.83 -3.65
C ASP A 131 9.37 11.20 -3.60
N LYS A 132 8.46 11.47 -4.54
CA LYS A 132 7.67 12.71 -4.58
C LYS A 132 6.81 12.88 -3.32
N VAL A 133 6.17 11.79 -2.85
CA VAL A 133 5.35 11.81 -1.63
C VAL A 133 6.21 12.03 -0.39
N ILE A 134 7.36 11.37 -0.29
CA ILE A 134 8.33 11.58 0.82
C ILE A 134 8.78 13.05 0.87
N ASP A 135 9.14 13.61 -0.28
CA ASP A 135 9.57 15.02 -0.37
C ASP A 135 8.43 15.96 0.01
N HIS A 136 7.22 15.70 -0.47
CA HIS A 136 6.02 16.50 -0.16
C HIS A 136 5.70 16.47 1.34
N ILE A 137 5.66 15.31 1.97
CA ILE A 137 5.40 15.16 3.41
C ILE A 137 6.46 15.89 4.22
N ASN A 138 7.75 15.68 3.92
CA ASN A 138 8.86 16.31 4.64
C ASN A 138 8.89 17.84 4.47
N HIS A 139 8.61 18.33 3.26
CA HIS A 139 8.52 19.77 3.00
C HIS A 139 7.37 20.40 3.77
N THR A 140 6.17 19.79 3.69
CA THR A 140 4.98 20.26 4.38
C THR A 140 5.15 20.23 5.91
N ALA A 141 5.84 19.20 6.45
CA ALA A 141 6.14 19.14 7.88
C ALA A 141 7.02 20.30 8.34
N LYS A 142 8.02 20.69 7.55
CA LYS A 142 8.88 21.85 7.86
C LYS A 142 8.09 23.16 7.85
N ILE A 143 7.19 23.34 6.87
CA ILE A 143 6.32 24.54 6.81
C ILE A 143 5.38 24.54 8.03
N TYR A 144 4.71 23.43 8.31
CA TYR A 144 3.78 23.29 9.43
C TYR A 144 4.45 23.63 10.77
N GLN A 145 5.66 23.13 11.01
CA GLN A 145 6.41 23.43 12.23
C GLN A 145 6.77 24.90 12.35
N LYS A 146 7.27 25.51 11.27
CA LYS A 146 7.71 26.90 11.25
C LYS A 146 6.55 27.89 11.32
N GLU A 147 5.53 27.72 10.52
CA GLU A 147 4.48 28.70 10.29
C GLU A 147 3.26 28.50 11.19
N ILE A 148 2.89 27.26 11.45
CA ILE A 148 1.70 26.93 12.24
C ILE A 148 2.01 26.81 13.73
N LEU A 149 3.11 26.14 14.08
CA LEU A 149 3.51 25.96 15.48
C LEU A 149 4.45 27.06 16.00
N ASN A 150 4.87 28.00 15.15
CA ASN A 150 5.83 29.07 15.47
C ASN A 150 7.12 28.57 16.13
N ILE A 151 7.56 27.35 15.75
CA ILE A 151 8.79 26.75 16.24
C ILE A 151 9.94 27.23 15.36
N ASN A 152 10.79 28.10 15.91
CA ASN A 152 12.00 28.60 15.23
C ASN A 152 13.02 27.45 15.05
N ASN A 153 13.80 27.52 13.97
CA ASN A 153 14.76 26.48 13.52
C ASN A 153 15.82 26.04 14.54
N ASP A 154 16.01 26.77 15.65
CA ASP A 154 16.98 26.45 16.73
C ASP A 154 16.38 25.67 17.91
N ALA A 155 15.08 25.47 17.96
CA ALA A 155 14.50 24.60 18.96
C ALA A 155 14.72 23.15 18.49
N THR A 156 15.45 22.36 19.26
CA THR A 156 15.49 20.89 19.09
C THR A 156 14.06 20.39 18.99
N LEU A 157 13.72 19.88 17.81
CA LEU A 157 12.40 19.27 17.56
C LEU A 157 12.14 18.26 18.67
N ASP A 158 11.23 18.60 19.55
CA ASP A 158 10.72 17.62 20.50
C ASP A 158 9.96 16.56 19.67
N SER A 159 10.61 15.43 19.43
CA SER A 159 10.07 14.29 18.67
C SER A 159 8.73 13.77 19.22
N SER A 160 8.39 14.14 20.46
CA SER A 160 7.07 13.85 21.04
C SER A 160 5.93 14.62 20.37
N ASN A 161 6.21 15.68 19.62
CA ASN A 161 5.22 16.54 19.01
C ASN A 161 4.76 16.04 17.62
N LEU A 162 5.71 15.59 16.80
CA LEU A 162 5.43 15.04 15.46
C LEU A 162 6.61 14.18 15.01
N THR A 163 6.34 12.91 14.72
CA THR A 163 7.31 11.98 14.15
C THR A 163 6.72 11.37 12.89
N ILE A 164 7.53 11.25 11.85
CA ILE A 164 7.18 10.67 10.55
C ILE A 164 8.15 9.53 10.28
N ASP A 165 7.65 8.31 10.21
CA ASP A 165 8.42 7.09 10.00
C ASP A 165 8.02 6.42 8.68
N TYR A 166 8.98 6.24 7.77
CA TYR A 166 8.79 5.51 6.51
C TYR A 166 9.19 4.05 6.70
N LEU A 167 8.20 3.16 6.65
CA LEU A 167 8.39 1.74 6.95
C LEU A 167 8.80 0.96 5.71
N ASN A 168 10.06 0.51 5.65
CA ASN A 168 10.61 -0.18 4.50
C ASN A 168 10.74 -1.72 4.69
N ASN A 169 10.43 -2.25 5.88
CA ASN A 169 10.62 -3.66 6.22
C ASN A 169 9.29 -4.40 6.40
N HIS A 170 8.32 -4.09 5.53
CA HIS A 170 6.98 -4.65 5.59
C HIS A 170 6.54 -5.16 4.23
N THR A 171 5.74 -6.21 4.28
CA THR A 171 5.04 -6.80 3.13
C THR A 171 3.57 -6.44 3.22
N ILE A 172 2.97 -6.05 2.10
CA ILE A 172 1.53 -5.80 1.96
C ILE A 172 0.94 -6.84 1.02
N LEU A 173 0.00 -7.64 1.52
CA LEU A 173 -0.77 -8.58 0.73
C LEU A 173 -2.24 -8.15 0.70
N ALA A 174 -2.77 -7.88 -0.49
CA ALA A 174 -4.21 -7.70 -0.68
C ALA A 174 -4.84 -9.05 -1.00
N ILE A 175 -5.77 -9.52 -0.16
CA ILE A 175 -6.48 -10.78 -0.29
C ILE A 175 -7.93 -10.46 -0.65
N GLN A 176 -8.34 -10.74 -1.89
CA GLN A 176 -9.57 -10.22 -2.49
C GLN A 176 -10.37 -11.33 -3.16
N GLY A 177 -11.69 -11.21 -3.17
CA GLY A 177 -12.64 -12.10 -3.80
C GLY A 177 -13.75 -12.56 -2.84
N PRO A 178 -14.87 -13.10 -3.36
CA PRO A 178 -16.04 -13.45 -2.55
C PRO A 178 -15.76 -14.48 -1.44
N LYS A 179 -14.74 -15.34 -1.61
CA LYS A 179 -14.33 -16.33 -0.60
C LYS A 179 -13.08 -15.93 0.19
N SER A 180 -12.58 -14.71 0.01
CA SER A 180 -11.32 -14.25 0.62
C SER A 180 -11.33 -14.34 2.15
N LEU A 181 -12.41 -13.91 2.79
CA LEU A 181 -12.51 -13.89 4.25
C LEU A 181 -12.68 -15.29 4.85
N GLU A 182 -13.46 -16.13 4.19
CA GLU A 182 -13.61 -17.54 4.56
C GLU A 182 -12.26 -18.27 4.51
N LYS A 183 -11.58 -18.19 3.39
CA LYS A 183 -10.28 -18.85 3.18
C LYS A 183 -9.19 -18.26 4.08
N PHE A 184 -9.17 -16.96 4.28
CA PHE A 184 -8.23 -16.36 5.24
C PHE A 184 -8.47 -16.91 6.65
N GLY A 185 -9.72 -17.08 7.07
CA GLY A 185 -10.07 -17.69 8.34
C GLY A 185 -9.67 -19.17 8.45
N LEU A 186 -9.66 -19.93 7.34
CA LEU A 186 -9.08 -21.27 7.33
C LEU A 186 -7.56 -21.27 7.55
N ALA A 187 -6.86 -20.27 7.00
CA ALA A 187 -5.41 -20.08 7.23
C ALA A 187 -5.07 -19.60 8.66
N TYR A 188 -5.98 -18.83 9.26
CA TYR A 188 -5.85 -18.23 10.60
C TYR A 188 -7.17 -18.36 11.37
N PRO A 189 -7.50 -19.55 11.91
CA PRO A 189 -8.81 -19.84 12.53
C PRO A 189 -9.13 -18.94 13.73
N ASP A 190 -8.12 -18.53 14.48
CA ASP A 190 -8.26 -17.63 15.63
C ASP A 190 -8.57 -16.17 15.21
N LEU A 191 -8.40 -15.82 13.95
CA LEU A 191 -8.74 -14.49 13.40
C LEU A 191 -10.10 -14.46 12.71
N GLN A 192 -10.75 -15.61 12.46
CA GLN A 192 -11.99 -15.69 11.68
C GLN A 192 -13.08 -14.76 12.21
N ASN A 193 -13.28 -14.73 13.53
CA ASN A 193 -14.30 -13.89 14.14
C ASN A 193 -13.98 -12.40 14.00
N ILE A 194 -12.71 -12.03 14.19
CA ILE A 194 -12.23 -10.63 14.04
C ILE A 194 -12.50 -10.16 12.61
N ILE A 195 -12.13 -10.95 11.60
CA ILE A 195 -12.24 -10.58 10.19
C ILE A 195 -13.70 -10.48 9.74
N ASN A 196 -14.56 -11.40 10.20
CA ASN A 196 -15.97 -11.38 9.87
C ASN A 196 -16.71 -10.17 10.45
N THR A 197 -16.24 -9.65 11.58
CA THR A 197 -16.85 -8.49 12.25
C THR A 197 -16.22 -7.15 11.84
N LEU A 198 -15.08 -7.18 11.15
CA LEU A 198 -14.39 -5.98 10.70
C LEU A 198 -15.22 -5.26 9.62
N ALA A 199 -15.67 -4.04 9.90
CA ALA A 199 -16.49 -3.26 8.98
C ALA A 199 -15.68 -2.78 7.76
N TYR A 200 -16.35 -2.48 6.65
CA TYR A 200 -15.70 -1.87 5.48
C TYR A 200 -15.07 -0.52 5.87
N TYR A 201 -13.87 -0.23 5.35
CA TYR A 201 -13.06 0.92 5.74
C TYR A 201 -12.72 0.96 7.23
N SER A 202 -12.52 -0.21 7.85
CA SER A 202 -11.97 -0.31 9.20
C SER A 202 -10.72 -1.16 9.26
N VAL A 203 -10.01 -1.08 10.37
CA VAL A 203 -8.69 -1.67 10.57
C VAL A 203 -8.53 -2.23 11.97
N THR A 204 -7.76 -3.30 12.10
CA THR A 204 -7.35 -3.86 13.38
C THR A 204 -5.86 -4.18 13.39
N PHE A 205 -5.27 -4.16 14.58
CA PHE A 205 -3.91 -4.66 14.79
C PHE A 205 -3.95 -5.91 15.67
N VAL A 206 -3.36 -6.99 15.18
CA VAL A 206 -3.35 -8.29 15.85
C VAL A 206 -1.95 -8.53 16.41
N GLU A 207 -1.74 -8.21 17.69
CA GLU A 207 -0.44 -8.27 18.38
C GLU A 207 0.22 -9.64 18.27
N LYS A 208 -0.54 -10.73 18.40
CA LYS A 208 -0.05 -12.11 18.34
C LYS A 208 0.79 -12.41 17.09
N TYR A 209 0.44 -11.80 15.96
CA TYR A 209 1.07 -12.02 14.66
C TYR A 209 1.80 -10.77 14.17
N ASN A 210 1.71 -9.67 14.87
CA ASN A 210 2.14 -8.37 14.40
C ASN A 210 1.51 -8.01 13.03
N PHE A 211 0.21 -8.32 12.88
CA PHE A 211 -0.53 -8.07 11.66
C PHE A 211 -1.36 -6.79 11.77
N PHE A 212 -1.22 -5.92 10.80
CA PHE A 212 -2.16 -4.83 10.57
C PHE A 212 -3.11 -5.26 9.45
N ILE A 213 -4.40 -5.40 9.76
CA ILE A 213 -5.40 -5.94 8.84
C ILE A 213 -6.47 -4.88 8.62
N ALA A 214 -6.62 -4.45 7.38
CA ALA A 214 -7.62 -3.48 6.96
C ALA A 214 -8.69 -4.14 6.07
N ARG A 215 -9.95 -3.74 6.26
CA ARG A 215 -11.06 -4.12 5.39
C ARG A 215 -11.16 -3.15 4.21
N THR A 216 -10.15 -3.16 3.37
CA THR A 216 -9.97 -2.33 2.19
C THR A 216 -9.59 -3.21 1.00
N GLY A 217 -9.48 -2.62 -0.18
CA GLY A 217 -9.10 -3.32 -1.41
C GLY A 217 -9.30 -2.44 -2.64
N TYR A 218 -8.92 -2.99 -3.80
CA TYR A 218 -8.87 -2.26 -5.07
C TYR A 218 -9.50 -3.07 -6.21
N THR A 219 -10.51 -3.90 -5.90
CA THR A 219 -11.10 -4.84 -6.86
C THR A 219 -12.61 -4.76 -6.98
N GLY A 220 -13.27 -4.06 -6.06
CA GLY A 220 -14.72 -4.09 -5.92
C GLY A 220 -15.26 -5.34 -5.19
N GLU A 221 -14.41 -6.34 -4.95
CA GLU A 221 -14.77 -7.55 -4.22
C GLU A 221 -14.56 -7.42 -2.71
N LEU A 222 -15.14 -8.34 -1.96
CA LEU A 222 -14.81 -8.53 -0.55
C LEU A 222 -13.33 -8.82 -0.38
N GLY A 223 -12.74 -8.32 0.72
CA GLY A 223 -11.34 -8.62 0.98
C GLY A 223 -10.77 -7.86 2.16
N ILE A 224 -9.50 -8.12 2.37
CA ILE A 224 -8.66 -7.45 3.35
C ILE A 224 -7.30 -7.09 2.72
N GLU A 225 -6.64 -6.12 3.30
CA GLU A 225 -5.23 -5.84 3.08
C GLU A 225 -4.48 -6.13 4.38
N LEU A 226 -3.50 -7.02 4.28
CA LEU A 226 -2.66 -7.48 5.39
C LEU A 226 -1.28 -6.87 5.26
N ILE A 227 -0.81 -6.19 6.32
CA ILE A 227 0.58 -5.76 6.45
C ILE A 227 1.25 -6.59 7.53
N CYS A 228 2.40 -7.19 7.20
CA CYS A 228 3.25 -7.93 8.14
C CYS A 228 4.72 -7.57 7.94
N ASN A 229 5.60 -7.99 8.86
CA ASN A 229 7.04 -7.84 8.65
C ASN A 229 7.52 -8.71 7.48
N ASN A 230 8.56 -8.28 6.77
CA ASN A 230 9.16 -9.03 5.67
C ASN A 230 9.62 -10.43 6.08
N GLN A 231 10.08 -10.61 7.32
CA GLN A 231 10.50 -11.92 7.84
C GLN A 231 9.36 -12.93 7.93
N ASP A 232 8.12 -12.47 8.05
CA ASP A 232 6.92 -13.32 8.17
C ASP A 232 6.25 -13.57 6.82
N ALA A 233 6.62 -12.81 5.78
CA ALA A 233 5.98 -12.79 4.48
C ALA A 233 5.86 -14.19 3.84
N ASN A 234 6.94 -14.96 3.83
CA ASN A 234 6.95 -16.33 3.26
C ASN A 234 6.01 -17.26 4.02
N THR A 235 5.97 -17.17 5.35
CA THR A 235 5.05 -17.96 6.17
C THR A 235 3.60 -17.64 5.88
N VAL A 236 3.28 -16.35 5.74
CA VAL A 236 1.94 -15.87 5.37
C VAL A 236 1.58 -16.38 3.97
N TRP A 237 2.46 -16.19 2.99
CA TRP A 237 2.28 -16.63 1.61
C TRP A 237 1.93 -18.12 1.51
N HIS A 238 2.72 -18.98 2.14
CA HIS A 238 2.49 -20.43 2.09
C HIS A 238 1.22 -20.86 2.81
N LYS A 239 0.85 -20.21 3.93
CA LYS A 239 -0.44 -20.49 4.57
C LYS A 239 -1.63 -20.13 3.69
N LEU A 240 -1.56 -19.01 2.98
CA LEU A 240 -2.61 -18.59 2.05
C LEU A 240 -2.70 -19.53 0.83
N LEU A 241 -1.58 -19.95 0.28
CA LEU A 241 -1.54 -20.97 -0.79
C LEU A 241 -2.17 -22.30 -0.34
N HIS A 242 -1.90 -22.74 0.89
CA HIS A 242 -2.41 -24.01 1.43
C HIS A 242 -3.95 -24.07 1.49
N VAL A 243 -4.60 -22.93 1.63
CA VAL A 243 -6.07 -22.81 1.62
C VAL A 243 -6.61 -22.39 0.25
N ASN A 244 -5.81 -22.55 -0.81
CA ASN A 244 -6.17 -22.24 -2.19
C ASN A 244 -6.56 -20.75 -2.40
N ILE A 245 -5.87 -19.81 -1.76
CA ILE A 245 -5.86 -18.42 -2.19
C ILE A 245 -4.78 -18.30 -3.26
N HIS A 246 -5.19 -17.94 -4.48
CA HIS A 246 -4.30 -17.94 -5.63
C HIS A 246 -3.48 -16.66 -5.76
N PRO A 247 -2.20 -16.75 -6.17
CA PRO A 247 -1.42 -15.55 -6.49
C PRO A 247 -1.96 -14.88 -7.75
N ILE A 248 -2.07 -13.56 -7.72
CA ILE A 248 -2.65 -12.74 -8.77
C ILE A 248 -1.67 -11.62 -9.14
N GLY A 249 -1.45 -11.41 -10.42
CA GLY A 249 -0.54 -10.40 -10.92
C GLY A 249 -1.18 -9.02 -11.15
N LEU A 250 -0.31 -8.03 -11.41
CA LEU A 250 -0.71 -6.64 -11.58
C LEU A 250 -1.65 -6.41 -12.77
N ALA A 251 -1.55 -7.23 -13.84
CA ALA A 251 -2.43 -7.08 -14.99
C ALA A 251 -3.90 -7.38 -14.66
N ALA A 252 -4.16 -8.39 -13.82
CA ALA A 252 -5.51 -8.65 -13.33
C ALA A 252 -5.96 -7.58 -12.32
N ARG A 253 -5.05 -7.06 -11.47
CA ARG A 253 -5.34 -5.95 -10.57
C ARG A 253 -5.85 -4.73 -11.34
N ASP A 254 -5.23 -4.40 -12.48
CA ASP A 254 -5.63 -3.26 -13.29
C ASP A 254 -7.02 -3.44 -13.92
N THR A 255 -7.33 -4.60 -14.49
CA THR A 255 -8.66 -4.86 -15.04
C THR A 255 -9.76 -4.88 -13.98
N LEU A 256 -9.45 -5.39 -12.78
CA LEU A 256 -10.40 -5.44 -11.64
C LEU A 256 -10.72 -4.04 -11.10
N ARG A 257 -9.71 -3.17 -10.96
CA ARG A 257 -9.92 -1.80 -10.49
C ARG A 257 -10.74 -0.97 -11.49
N LEU A 258 -10.49 -1.16 -12.79
CA LEU A 258 -11.24 -0.50 -13.86
C LEU A 258 -12.73 -0.86 -13.81
N GLU A 259 -13.07 -2.14 -13.66
CA GLU A 259 -14.45 -2.57 -13.50
C GLU A 259 -15.10 -2.03 -12.21
N ALA A 260 -14.31 -1.87 -11.15
CA ALA A 260 -14.77 -1.29 -9.89
C ALA A 260 -14.90 0.24 -9.93
N GLY A 261 -14.47 0.90 -11.02
CA GLY A 261 -14.47 2.36 -11.16
C GLY A 261 -13.48 3.07 -10.25
N MET A 262 -12.36 2.41 -9.92
CA MET A 262 -11.30 2.98 -9.05
C MET A 262 -10.20 3.60 -9.89
N ASN A 263 -9.84 4.84 -9.57
CA ASN A 263 -8.80 5.59 -10.28
C ASN A 263 -7.39 5.03 -10.00
N LEU A 264 -6.49 5.21 -10.96
CA LEU A 264 -5.07 4.95 -10.83
C LEU A 264 -4.30 6.26 -11.08
N TYR A 265 -3.50 6.66 -10.11
CA TYR A 265 -2.62 7.82 -10.25
C TYR A 265 -1.65 7.66 -11.45
N GLY A 266 -1.50 8.73 -12.23
CA GLY A 266 -0.69 8.75 -13.44
C GLY A 266 -1.40 8.26 -14.70
N GLN A 267 -2.63 7.72 -14.59
CA GLN A 267 -3.49 7.35 -15.72
C GLN A 267 -4.79 8.15 -15.72
N ASP A 268 -5.52 8.15 -14.60
CA ASP A 268 -6.85 8.74 -14.49
C ASP A 268 -6.82 10.09 -13.75
N MET A 269 -5.75 10.39 -13.04
CA MET A 269 -5.53 11.64 -12.30
C MET A 269 -4.03 11.92 -12.16
N ASP A 270 -3.70 13.21 -12.09
CA ASP A 270 -2.34 13.74 -11.95
C ASP A 270 -2.35 15.14 -11.32
N GLU A 271 -1.22 15.85 -11.39
CA GLU A 271 -1.06 17.19 -10.83
C GLU A 271 -1.82 18.30 -11.57
N LEU A 272 -2.46 17.99 -12.70
CA LEU A 272 -3.31 18.91 -13.48
C LEU A 272 -4.80 18.72 -13.19
N VAL A 273 -5.16 17.69 -12.42
CA VAL A 273 -6.55 17.34 -12.06
C VAL A 273 -6.74 17.61 -10.58
N SER A 274 -7.83 18.33 -10.24
CA SER A 274 -8.26 18.50 -8.84
C SER A 274 -9.32 17.46 -8.46
N PRO A 275 -9.38 17.05 -7.17
CA PRO A 275 -10.38 16.09 -6.69
C PRO A 275 -11.80 16.61 -6.73
#